data_cfa586e35d053405c4ba4f969f8b080f
#
_entry.id   cfa586e35d053405c4ba4f969f8b080f
#
_cell.length_a   1.000
_cell.length_b   1.000
_cell.length_c   1.000
_cell.angle_alpha   90.00
_cell.angle_beta   90.00
_cell.angle_gamma   90.00
#
_symmetry.space_group_name_H-M   'P 1'
#
loop_
_entity.id
_entity.type
_entity.pdbx_description
1 polymer ?
#
loop_
_entity_poly.entity_id
_entity_poly.type
_entity_poly.pdbx_seq_one_letter_code
_entity_poly.pdbx_strand_id
1 'polypeptide(L)'
;RVEAHAEAQSAQAGLQEAGERITQMLRAMTAISFQNNCGSANLRQEHDAICDWVFDKEPDFKAFEEGTTKLDRADMEKAKDLFYDIFGWDRTTGVPTRETLEKYDLADMADDLEKRGIYAQNTAAAE
;
A
#
# COMPACT_ATOMS: atom_id res chain seq x y z
N ARG A 1 15.46 -13.56 34.18
CA ARG A 1 16.01 -13.56 32.81
C ARG A 1 14.97 -13.93 31.78
N VAL A 2 14.22 -15.01 32.00
CA VAL A 2 13.14 -15.46 31.07
C VAL A 2 12.00 -14.47 31.05
N GLU A 3 11.62 -13.91 32.19
CA GLU A 3 10.57 -12.89 32.29
C GLU A 3 10.95 -11.59 31.60
N ALA A 4 12.18 -11.10 31.78
CA ALA A 4 12.69 -9.90 31.13
C ALA A 4 12.76 -10.07 29.61
N HIS A 5 13.12 -11.27 29.12
CA HIS A 5 13.14 -11.58 27.69
C HIS A 5 11.72 -11.62 27.09
N ALA A 6 10.77 -12.23 27.80
CA ALA A 6 9.36 -12.26 27.40
C ALA A 6 8.74 -10.86 27.39
N GLU A 7 9.06 -10.02 28.36
CA GLU A 7 8.62 -8.61 28.41
C GLU A 7 9.20 -7.81 27.23
N ALA A 8 10.48 -7.99 26.90
CA ALA A 8 11.12 -7.33 25.78
C ALA A 8 10.50 -7.76 24.44
N GLN A 9 10.21 -9.04 24.27
CA GLN A 9 9.52 -9.55 23.06
C GLN A 9 8.11 -9.00 22.95
N SER A 10 7.37 -8.93 24.05
CA SER A 10 6.01 -8.36 24.08
C SER A 10 6.01 -6.88 23.74
N ALA A 11 6.98 -6.11 24.28
CA ALA A 11 7.14 -4.70 23.95
C ALA A 11 7.49 -4.49 22.48
N GLN A 12 8.37 -5.32 21.92
CA GLN A 12 8.72 -5.27 20.50
C GLN A 12 7.51 -5.58 19.60
N ALA A 13 6.73 -6.59 19.94
CA ALA A 13 5.51 -6.94 19.21
C ALA A 13 4.48 -5.80 19.24
N GLY A 14 4.34 -5.12 20.39
CA GLY A 14 3.46 -3.97 20.55
C GLY A 14 3.91 -2.77 19.70
N LEU A 15 5.21 -2.51 19.62
CA LEU A 15 5.76 -1.46 18.76
C LEU A 15 5.56 -1.76 17.29
N GLN A 16 5.75 -3.01 16.88
CA GLN A 16 5.51 -3.45 15.51
C GLN A 16 4.04 -3.27 15.12
N GLU A 17 3.12 -3.70 15.96
CA GLU A 17 1.69 -3.55 15.74
C GLU A 17 1.29 -2.08 15.61
N ALA A 18 1.81 -1.21 16.48
CA ALA A 18 1.60 0.23 16.40
C ALA A 18 2.10 0.81 15.08
N GLY A 19 3.28 0.39 14.62
CA GLY A 19 3.85 0.80 13.34
C GLY A 19 2.99 0.35 12.15
N GLU A 20 2.51 -0.88 12.17
CA GLU A 20 1.61 -1.41 11.14
C GLU A 20 0.29 -0.63 11.11
N ARG A 21 -0.28 -0.34 12.27
CA ARG A 21 -1.49 0.47 12.40
C ARG A 21 -1.31 1.87 11.81
N ILE A 22 -0.20 2.54 12.14
CA ILE A 22 0.13 3.87 11.58
C ILE A 22 0.25 3.80 10.06
N THR A 23 0.87 2.76 9.52
CA THR A 23 0.99 2.56 8.08
C THR A 23 -0.39 2.47 7.40
N GLN A 24 -1.33 1.75 8.00
CA GLN A 24 -2.69 1.65 7.47
C GLN A 24 -3.43 2.99 7.54
N MET A 25 -3.28 3.74 8.63
CA MET A 25 -3.85 5.08 8.77
C MET A 25 -3.33 6.02 7.70
N LEU A 26 -2.01 6.08 7.52
CA LEU A 26 -1.38 6.94 6.51
C LEU A 26 -1.83 6.57 5.10
N ARG A 27 -1.95 5.30 4.81
CA ARG A 27 -2.42 4.83 3.49
C ARG A 27 -3.86 5.25 3.22
N ALA A 28 -4.75 5.10 4.20
CA ALA A 28 -6.13 5.56 4.09
C ALA A 28 -6.22 7.08 3.89
N MET A 29 -5.44 7.84 4.64
CA MET A 29 -5.35 9.29 4.49
C MET A 29 -4.82 9.69 3.12
N THR A 30 -3.87 8.95 2.58
CA THR A 30 -3.35 9.18 1.23
C THR A 30 -4.44 8.98 0.18
N ALA A 31 -5.27 7.94 0.31
CA ALA A 31 -6.41 7.71 -0.58
C ALA A 31 -7.40 8.88 -0.57
N ILE A 32 -7.72 9.41 0.60
CA ILE A 32 -8.59 10.58 0.75
C ILE A 32 -7.97 11.81 0.09
N SER A 33 -6.70 12.04 0.32
CA SER A 33 -5.96 13.17 -0.26
C SER A 33 -5.95 13.12 -1.79
N PHE A 34 -5.69 11.95 -2.37
CA PHE A 34 -5.70 11.79 -3.83
C PHE A 34 -7.10 11.96 -4.41
N GLN A 35 -8.13 11.44 -3.75
CA GLN A 35 -9.50 11.69 -4.18
C GLN A 35 -9.83 13.19 -4.20
N ASN A 36 -9.45 13.92 -3.16
CA ASN A 36 -9.74 15.35 -3.06
C ASN A 36 -8.96 16.19 -4.06
N ASN A 37 -7.71 15.86 -4.33
CA ASN A 37 -6.81 16.67 -5.14
C ASN A 37 -6.74 16.24 -6.60
N CYS A 38 -6.92 14.95 -6.89
CA CYS A 38 -6.77 14.37 -8.22
C CYS A 38 -8.08 13.81 -8.78
N GLY A 39 -9.14 13.78 -7.98
CA GLY A 39 -10.44 13.23 -8.37
C GLY A 39 -10.50 11.70 -8.43
N SER A 40 -9.45 11.02 -8.00
CA SER A 40 -9.36 9.57 -7.99
C SER A 40 -8.63 9.07 -6.75
N ALA A 41 -9.16 8.02 -6.14
CA ALA A 41 -8.52 7.31 -5.04
C ALA A 41 -7.79 6.04 -5.52
N ASN A 42 -7.54 5.89 -6.81
CA ASN A 42 -6.78 4.77 -7.35
C ASN A 42 -5.27 5.01 -7.12
N LEU A 43 -4.80 4.63 -5.95
CA LEU A 43 -3.40 4.83 -5.56
C LEU A 43 -2.42 4.01 -6.41
N ARG A 44 -2.85 2.87 -6.93
CA ARG A 44 -2.01 2.05 -7.80
C ARG A 44 -1.58 2.82 -9.05
N GLN A 45 -2.48 3.59 -9.64
CA GLN A 45 -2.22 4.37 -10.84
C GLN A 45 -1.67 5.76 -10.55
N GLU A 46 -2.19 6.42 -9.52
CA GLU A 46 -1.90 7.84 -9.27
C GLU A 46 -0.71 8.07 -8.35
N HIS A 47 -0.45 7.14 -7.42
CA HIS A 47 0.57 7.31 -6.40
C HIS A 47 1.74 6.32 -6.55
N ASP A 48 1.45 5.05 -6.79
CA ASP A 48 2.45 3.97 -6.82
C ASP A 48 3.02 3.74 -8.23
N ALA A 49 2.92 4.75 -9.09
CA ALA A 49 3.46 4.70 -10.44
C ALA A 49 4.94 5.09 -10.46
N ILE A 50 5.72 4.35 -11.21
CA ILE A 50 7.12 4.67 -11.47
C ILE A 50 7.21 5.40 -12.82
N CYS A 51 8.07 6.40 -12.89
CA CYS A 51 8.26 7.18 -14.11
C CYS A 51 8.64 6.31 -15.31
N ASP A 52 8.02 6.58 -16.45
CA ASP A 52 8.23 5.80 -17.69
C ASP A 52 9.68 5.73 -18.12
N TRP A 53 10.45 6.79 -17.91
CA TRP A 53 11.87 6.82 -18.33
C TRP A 53 12.71 5.73 -17.66
N VAL A 54 12.34 5.26 -16.48
CA VAL A 54 13.05 4.15 -15.80
C VAL A 54 12.96 2.86 -16.61
N PHE A 55 11.88 2.68 -17.36
CA PHE A 55 11.64 1.47 -18.14
C PHE A 55 12.03 1.64 -19.61
N ASP A 56 11.74 2.79 -20.21
CA ASP A 56 11.67 2.94 -21.66
C ASP A 56 12.74 3.85 -22.26
N LYS A 57 13.22 4.88 -21.54
CA LYS A 57 14.04 5.94 -22.14
C LYS A 57 15.54 5.77 -21.99
N GLU A 58 15.98 4.91 -21.09
CA GLU A 58 17.40 4.65 -20.86
C GLU A 58 17.69 3.17 -21.07
N PRO A 59 17.90 2.72 -22.32
CA PRO A 59 18.12 1.31 -22.61
C PRO A 59 19.33 0.72 -21.89
N ASP A 60 20.30 1.58 -21.55
CA ASP A 60 21.50 1.19 -20.81
C ASP A 60 21.40 1.47 -19.31
N PHE A 61 20.25 1.94 -18.84
CA PHE A 61 20.04 2.21 -17.41
C PHE A 61 20.12 0.91 -16.60
N LYS A 62 21.09 0.89 -15.71
CA LYS A 62 21.30 -0.21 -14.77
C LYS A 62 20.84 0.26 -13.39
N ALA A 63 19.80 -0.38 -12.86
CA ALA A 63 19.17 0.06 -11.63
C ALA A 63 20.10 -0.02 -10.41
N PHE A 64 21.08 -0.92 -10.42
CA PHE A 64 21.92 -1.17 -9.26
C PHE A 64 23.40 -1.31 -9.64
N GLU A 65 23.85 -2.50 -9.95
CA GLU A 65 25.26 -2.77 -10.24
C GLU A 65 25.51 -3.03 -11.73
N GLU A 66 26.75 -2.92 -12.13
CA GLU A 66 27.16 -3.26 -13.47
C GLU A 66 26.79 -4.72 -13.80
N GLY A 67 26.05 -4.91 -14.87
CA GLY A 67 25.55 -6.24 -15.27
C GLY A 67 24.17 -6.61 -14.75
N THR A 68 23.52 -5.77 -13.91
CA THR A 68 22.16 -6.03 -13.47
C THR A 68 21.14 -5.79 -14.59
N THR A 69 20.06 -6.53 -14.53
CA THR A 69 18.97 -6.46 -15.49
C THR A 69 18.19 -5.15 -15.34
N LYS A 70 17.75 -4.60 -16.45
CA LYS A 70 16.82 -3.48 -16.51
C LYS A 70 15.52 -3.83 -15.78
N LEU A 71 14.90 -2.84 -15.14
CA LEU A 71 13.58 -3.02 -14.51
C LEU A 71 12.54 -3.36 -15.57
N ASP A 72 11.76 -4.38 -15.32
CA ASP A 72 10.69 -4.83 -16.18
C ASP A 72 9.33 -4.38 -15.62
N ARG A 73 8.45 -3.84 -16.49
CA ARG A 73 7.12 -3.36 -16.07
C ARG A 73 6.25 -4.48 -15.52
N ALA A 74 6.29 -5.64 -16.15
CA ALA A 74 5.47 -6.77 -15.73
C ALA A 74 5.91 -7.29 -14.35
N ASP A 75 7.20 -7.31 -14.10
CA ASP A 75 7.75 -7.71 -12.80
C ASP A 75 7.42 -6.67 -11.72
N MET A 76 7.41 -5.37 -12.06
CA MET A 76 7.00 -4.31 -11.15
C MET A 76 5.51 -4.43 -10.79
N GLU A 77 4.64 -4.75 -11.75
CA GLU A 77 3.22 -4.97 -11.46
C GLU A 77 2.99 -6.19 -10.55
N LYS A 78 3.73 -7.27 -10.75
CA LYS A 78 3.73 -8.43 -9.84
C LYS A 78 4.22 -8.06 -8.45
N ALA A 79 5.26 -7.25 -8.35
CA ALA A 79 5.78 -6.77 -7.07
C ALA A 79 4.74 -5.94 -6.33
N LYS A 80 3.99 -5.08 -7.01
CA LYS A 80 2.87 -4.34 -6.42
C LYS A 80 1.80 -5.29 -5.88
N ASP A 81 1.42 -6.31 -6.65
CA ASP A 81 0.43 -7.29 -6.22
C ASP A 81 0.86 -7.98 -4.92
N LEU A 82 2.11 -8.43 -4.85
CA LEU A 82 2.67 -9.07 -3.66
C LEU A 82 2.70 -8.11 -2.47
N PHE A 83 3.11 -6.88 -2.70
CA PHE A 83 3.16 -5.85 -1.67
C PHE A 83 1.76 -5.55 -1.11
N TYR A 84 0.78 -5.39 -1.99
CA TYR A 84 -0.59 -5.13 -1.58
C TYR A 84 -1.21 -6.29 -0.81
N ASP A 85 -0.91 -7.53 -1.21
CA ASP A 85 -1.35 -8.71 -0.46
C ASP A 85 -0.77 -8.75 0.96
N ILE A 86 0.50 -8.44 1.12
CA ILE A 86 1.17 -8.42 2.43
C ILE A 86 0.56 -7.36 3.34
N PHE A 87 0.27 -6.18 2.81
CA PHE A 87 -0.29 -5.07 3.59
C PHE A 87 -1.82 -5.11 3.71
N GLY A 88 -2.50 -6.00 3.00
CA GLY A 88 -3.96 -6.08 3.01
C GLY A 88 -4.62 -4.91 2.26
N TRP A 89 -4.00 -4.48 1.16
CA TRP A 89 -4.54 -3.44 0.29
C TRP A 89 -5.16 -4.07 -0.96
N ASP A 90 -6.17 -3.40 -1.49
CA ASP A 90 -6.83 -3.85 -2.72
C ASP A 90 -5.86 -3.83 -3.91
N ARG A 91 -5.78 -4.92 -4.65
CA ARG A 91 -4.85 -5.04 -5.78
C ARG A 91 -5.16 -4.06 -6.91
N THR A 92 -6.41 -3.72 -7.10
CA THR A 92 -6.84 -2.82 -8.18
C THR A 92 -6.51 -1.38 -7.89
N THR A 93 -6.70 -0.94 -6.65
CA THR A 93 -6.58 0.47 -6.26
C THR A 93 -5.45 0.78 -5.29
N GLY A 94 -4.93 -0.22 -4.58
CA GLY A 94 -3.94 -0.01 -3.54
C GLY A 94 -4.49 0.62 -2.26
N VAL A 95 -5.80 0.71 -2.11
CA VAL A 95 -6.46 1.24 -0.90
C VAL A 95 -6.59 0.14 0.14
N PRO A 96 -6.36 0.41 1.44
CA PRO A 96 -6.59 -0.58 2.48
C PRO A 96 -8.03 -1.11 2.44
N THR A 97 -8.20 -2.43 2.50
CA THR A 97 -9.52 -3.03 2.55
C THR A 97 -10.20 -2.74 3.89
N ARG A 98 -11.54 -2.78 3.92
CA ARG A 98 -12.30 -2.67 5.18
C ARG A 98 -11.82 -3.70 6.21
N GLU A 99 -11.67 -4.94 5.78
CA GLU A 99 -11.19 -6.03 6.64
C GLU A 99 -9.84 -5.71 7.28
N THR A 100 -8.91 -5.17 6.50
CA THR A 100 -7.59 -4.77 7.01
C THR A 100 -7.69 -3.65 8.02
N LEU A 101 -8.49 -2.62 7.76
CA LEU A 101 -8.68 -1.50 8.69
C LEU A 101 -9.33 -1.96 9.99
N GLU A 102 -10.34 -2.83 9.92
CA GLU A 102 -10.98 -3.41 11.09
C GLU A 102 -10.01 -4.24 11.94
N LYS A 103 -9.13 -5.01 11.28
CA LYS A 103 -8.09 -5.79 11.96
C LYS A 103 -7.17 -4.91 12.83
N TYR A 104 -6.90 -3.69 12.41
CA TYR A 104 -6.07 -2.74 13.15
C TYR A 104 -6.88 -1.75 14.00
N ASP A 105 -8.14 -2.05 14.29
CA ASP A 105 -9.03 -1.20 15.07
C ASP A 105 -9.21 0.20 14.46
N LEU A 106 -9.40 0.23 13.16
CA LEU A 106 -9.59 1.43 12.33
C LEU A 106 -10.91 1.39 11.55
N ALA A 107 -11.95 0.81 12.14
CA ALA A 107 -13.26 0.69 11.51
C ALA A 107 -13.88 2.06 11.16
N ASP A 108 -13.64 3.06 11.97
CA ASP A 108 -14.08 4.45 11.74
C ASP A 108 -13.45 5.04 10.47
N MET A 109 -12.19 4.72 10.18
CA MET A 109 -11.55 5.12 8.92
C MET A 109 -12.16 4.39 7.72
N ALA A 110 -12.46 3.11 7.87
CA ALA A 110 -13.16 2.35 6.84
C ALA A 110 -14.54 2.96 6.54
N ASP A 111 -15.27 3.37 7.56
CA ASP A 111 -16.56 4.06 7.41
C ASP A 111 -16.41 5.40 6.68
N ASP A 112 -15.36 6.15 6.97
CA ASP A 112 -15.08 7.41 6.28
C ASP A 112 -14.73 7.20 4.80
N LEU A 113 -13.93 6.19 4.47
CA LEU A 113 -13.62 5.82 3.08
C LEU A 113 -14.90 5.41 2.32
N GLU A 114 -15.80 4.68 2.98
CA GLU A 114 -17.07 4.27 2.39
C GLU A 114 -17.99 5.47 2.14
N LYS A 115 -18.13 6.38 3.11
CA LYS A 115 -18.92 7.61 2.95
C LYS A 115 -18.42 8.50 1.83
N ARG A 116 -17.13 8.50 1.58
CA ARG A 116 -16.51 9.24 0.48
C ARG A 116 -16.64 8.54 -0.88
N GLY A 117 -17.22 7.35 -0.92
CA GLY A 117 -17.41 6.57 -2.14
C GLY A 117 -16.12 5.91 -2.65
N ILE A 118 -15.06 5.86 -1.85
CA ILE A 118 -13.77 5.29 -2.28
C ILE A 118 -13.90 3.79 -2.55
N TYR A 119 -14.63 3.06 -1.71
CA TYR A 119 -14.87 1.63 -1.92
C TYR A 119 -15.84 1.33 -3.09
N ALA A 120 -16.78 2.22 -3.39
CA ALA A 120 -17.70 2.04 -4.50
C ALA A 120 -17.00 2.11 -5.87
N GLN A 121 -15.89 2.83 -5.96
CA GLN A 121 -15.07 2.89 -7.17
C GLN A 121 -14.41 1.54 -7.49
N ASN A 122 -14.17 0.72 -6.47
CA ASN A 122 -13.56 -0.61 -6.64
C ASN A 122 -14.54 -1.62 -7.25
N THR A 123 -15.83 -1.48 -6.98
CA THR A 123 -16.86 -2.38 -7.50
C THR A 123 -17.14 -2.15 -8.98
N ALA A 124 -17.03 -0.91 -9.45
CA ALA A 124 -17.24 -0.56 -10.85
C ALA A 124 -16.09 -0.99 -11.77
N ALA A 125 -14.88 -1.14 -11.22
CA ALA A 125 -13.71 -1.59 -11.99
C ALA A 125 -13.61 -3.13 -12.10
N ALA A 126 -14.42 -3.87 -11.34
CA ALA A 126 -14.47 -5.34 -11.34
C ALA A 126 -15.53 -5.91 -12.29
N GLU A 127 -16.39 -5.06 -12.86
CA GLU A 127 -17.36 -5.40 -13.92
C GLU A 127 -16.82 -5.04 -15.31
#